data_4583967213ffc9189b15cf5f5419e2f2
#
_entry.id   4583967213ffc9189b15cf5f5419e2f2
#
_cell.length_a   1.000
_cell.length_b   1.000
_cell.length_c   1.000
_cell.angle_alpha   90.00
_cell.angle_beta   90.00
_cell.angle_gamma   90.00
#
_symmetry.space_group_name_H-M   'P 1'
#
loop_
_entity.id
_entity.type
_entity.pdbx_description
1 polymer ?
#
loop_
_entity_poly.entity_id
_entity_poly.type
_entity_poly.pdbx_seq_one_letter_code
_entity_poly.pdbx_strand_id
1 'polypeptide(L)'
;MAIPASIVADVPHLREKTSKIGLIGRAAAIFRVDEIIIYLDNPRINQKADVNLIATLLSYMETPQYLRKRLFGLKPELRYAGVLPPLRTPHHPLNSRMRKLRTGEHREGVVLSKTNAGVLVDIGVEQAAFIRNKRLPIGERVTVKVTKVDKWVKAETVNRDEIAEYWGYKITKQHMHFTRTVKERGFDLTIATSKYGVPFADVTEKIAQKWKTADNVLVAFGATTKGLYEIVEQEGFDLDAIVDFVVNTIPMQGTETVRTEEAVVASLAILNMHLAFKV
;
A
#
# COMPACT_ATOMS: atom_id res chain seq x y z
N MET A 1 -5.93 -3.75 1.53
CA MET A 1 -5.59 -4.94 2.33
C MET A 1 -5.15 -4.58 3.73
N ALA A 2 -5.30 -5.50 4.74
CA ALA A 2 -4.83 -5.29 6.10
C ALA A 2 -3.77 -6.32 6.49
N ILE A 3 -2.71 -5.83 7.17
CA ILE A 3 -1.60 -6.65 7.68
C ILE A 3 -1.35 -6.32 9.16
N PRO A 4 -0.93 -7.30 9.99
CA PRO A 4 -0.68 -7.09 11.40
C PRO A 4 0.64 -6.34 11.65
N ALA A 5 0.71 -5.58 12.73
CA ALA A 5 1.94 -4.90 13.14
C ALA A 5 3.05 -5.88 13.53
N SER A 6 2.70 -7.07 14.05
CA SER A 6 3.66 -8.11 14.43
C SER A 6 4.29 -8.86 13.27
N ILE A 7 3.95 -8.53 12.02
CA ILE A 7 4.49 -9.21 10.82
C ILE A 7 6.02 -9.26 10.76
N VAL A 8 6.68 -8.36 11.47
CA VAL A 8 8.15 -8.27 11.55
C VAL A 8 8.73 -8.83 12.86
N ALA A 9 7.89 -9.32 13.78
CA ALA A 9 8.32 -9.75 15.12
C ALA A 9 9.07 -11.09 15.09
N ASP A 10 8.81 -11.95 14.10
CA ASP A 10 9.45 -13.25 13.90
C ASP A 10 10.89 -13.12 13.32
N VAL A 11 11.30 -11.93 12.95
CA VAL A 11 12.59 -11.68 12.30
C VAL A 11 13.40 -10.68 13.13
N PRO A 12 14.58 -11.06 13.65
CA PRO A 12 15.37 -10.19 14.52
C PRO A 12 16.10 -9.07 13.76
N HIS A 13 16.63 -9.34 12.56
CA HIS A 13 17.49 -8.41 11.85
C HIS A 13 16.74 -7.43 10.95
N LEU A 14 17.09 -6.14 11.04
CA LEU A 14 16.45 -5.08 10.26
C LEU A 14 16.52 -5.33 8.74
N ARG A 15 17.61 -5.90 8.23
CA ARG A 15 17.76 -6.23 6.81
C ARG A 15 16.69 -7.22 6.33
N GLU A 16 16.45 -8.26 7.12
CA GLU A 16 15.45 -9.29 6.82
C GLU A 16 14.04 -8.73 6.95
N LYS A 17 13.76 -7.93 8.01
CA LYS A 17 12.51 -7.17 8.14
C LYS A 17 12.26 -6.30 6.91
N THR A 18 13.29 -5.59 6.43
CA THR A 18 13.21 -4.76 5.23
C THR A 18 12.88 -5.59 3.99
N SER A 19 13.52 -6.74 3.80
CA SER A 19 13.24 -7.65 2.69
C SER A 19 11.81 -8.18 2.73
N LYS A 20 11.35 -8.63 3.90
CA LYS A 20 9.99 -9.14 4.11
C LYS A 20 8.93 -8.10 3.76
N ILE A 21 9.05 -6.88 4.28
CA ILE A 21 8.14 -5.78 3.95
C ILE A 21 8.26 -5.39 2.48
N GLY A 22 9.46 -5.49 1.91
CA GLY A 22 9.69 -5.27 0.48
C GLY A 22 8.86 -6.19 -0.42
N LEU A 23 8.77 -7.47 -0.08
CA LEU A 23 7.94 -8.46 -0.80
C LEU A 23 6.44 -8.10 -0.73
N ILE A 24 5.96 -7.71 0.45
CA ILE A 24 4.56 -7.29 0.65
C ILE A 24 4.23 -6.05 -0.17
N GLY A 25 5.06 -5.00 -0.09
CA GLY A 25 4.85 -3.79 -0.88
C GLY A 25 4.92 -4.04 -2.39
N ARG A 26 5.79 -4.97 -2.82
CA ARG A 26 5.88 -5.37 -4.23
C ARG A 26 4.63 -6.13 -4.67
N ALA A 27 4.13 -7.08 -3.87
CA ALA A 27 2.89 -7.80 -4.13
C ALA A 27 1.69 -6.85 -4.20
N ALA A 28 1.57 -5.92 -3.25
CA ALA A 28 0.53 -4.90 -3.26
C ALA A 28 0.50 -4.10 -4.57
N ALA A 29 1.67 -3.70 -5.07
CA ALA A 29 1.77 -2.97 -6.34
C ALA A 29 1.44 -3.84 -7.56
N ILE A 30 1.87 -5.12 -7.59
CA ILE A 30 1.57 -6.06 -8.67
C ILE A 30 0.05 -6.26 -8.81
N PHE A 31 -0.65 -6.44 -7.69
CA PHE A 31 -2.08 -6.74 -7.66
C PHE A 31 -2.96 -5.50 -7.45
N ARG A 32 -2.40 -4.29 -7.68
CA ARG A 32 -3.14 -3.01 -7.68
C ARG A 32 -3.91 -2.75 -6.38
N VAL A 33 -3.30 -3.06 -5.25
CA VAL A 33 -3.87 -2.74 -3.93
C VAL A 33 -3.86 -1.22 -3.73
N ASP A 34 -5.00 -0.61 -3.41
CA ASP A 34 -5.13 0.84 -3.24
C ASP A 34 -4.66 1.30 -1.87
N GLU A 35 -4.82 0.45 -0.85
CA GLU A 35 -4.47 0.81 0.52
C GLU A 35 -3.91 -0.39 1.30
N ILE A 36 -2.82 -0.14 2.05
CA ILE A 36 -2.26 -1.07 3.02
C ILE A 36 -2.55 -0.53 4.42
N ILE A 37 -3.37 -1.23 5.17
CA ILE A 37 -3.74 -0.92 6.55
C ILE A 37 -2.86 -1.75 7.47
N ILE A 38 -2.14 -1.10 8.38
CA ILE A 38 -1.33 -1.76 9.40
C ILE A 38 -2.13 -1.70 10.70
N TYR A 39 -2.67 -2.83 11.16
CA TYR A 39 -3.46 -2.90 12.38
C TYR A 39 -2.67 -3.46 13.56
N LEU A 40 -3.11 -3.14 14.79
CA LEU A 40 -2.54 -3.72 16.02
C LEU A 40 -3.14 -5.11 16.25
N ASP A 41 -2.31 -6.09 16.47
CA ASP A 41 -2.70 -7.50 16.64
C ASP A 41 -2.33 -8.09 18.01
N ASN A 42 -1.69 -7.29 18.87
CA ASN A 42 -1.38 -7.71 20.22
C ASN A 42 -1.69 -6.60 21.25
N PRO A 43 -2.79 -6.75 22.03
CA PRO A 43 -3.18 -5.73 23.00
C PRO A 43 -2.25 -5.64 24.23
N ARG A 44 -1.34 -6.60 24.39
CA ARG A 44 -0.45 -6.68 25.58
C ARG A 44 0.88 -5.96 25.38
N ILE A 45 1.23 -5.56 24.17
CA ILE A 45 2.51 -4.93 23.84
C ILE A 45 2.33 -3.65 23.05
N ASN A 46 3.30 -2.73 23.20
CA ASN A 46 3.33 -1.52 22.41
C ASN A 46 3.97 -1.80 21.03
N GLN A 47 3.17 -1.84 19.99
CA GLN A 47 3.60 -2.13 18.63
C GLN A 47 3.93 -0.87 17.79
N LYS A 48 4.01 0.31 18.42
CA LYS A 48 4.23 1.59 17.70
C LYS A 48 5.52 1.60 16.87
N ALA A 49 6.59 0.96 17.36
CA ALA A 49 7.86 0.88 16.65
C ALA A 49 7.72 0.04 15.36
N ASP A 50 7.07 -1.13 15.44
CA ASP A 50 6.84 -2.00 14.30
C ASP A 50 5.93 -1.34 13.25
N VAL A 51 4.82 -0.73 13.68
CA VAL A 51 3.93 0.05 12.80
C VAL A 51 4.72 1.15 12.07
N ASN A 52 5.58 1.89 12.78
CA ASN A 52 6.38 2.94 12.16
C ASN A 52 7.42 2.39 11.19
N LEU A 53 8.09 1.29 11.52
CA LEU A 53 9.03 0.61 10.62
C LEU A 53 8.34 0.18 9.32
N ILE A 54 7.25 -0.58 9.44
CA ILE A 54 6.48 -1.09 8.29
C ILE A 54 6.00 0.07 7.42
N ALA A 55 5.36 1.08 8.03
CA ALA A 55 4.85 2.23 7.30
C ALA A 55 5.96 3.05 6.63
N THR A 56 7.12 3.21 7.27
CA THR A 56 8.26 3.93 6.70
C THR A 56 8.81 3.21 5.47
N LEU A 57 8.99 1.88 5.55
CA LEU A 57 9.51 1.08 4.44
C LEU A 57 8.54 1.07 3.25
N LEU A 58 7.24 0.85 3.50
CA LEU A 58 6.21 0.85 2.45
C LEU A 58 6.06 2.23 1.80
N SER A 59 6.06 3.32 2.60
CA SER A 59 6.00 4.69 2.08
C SER A 59 7.24 5.04 1.24
N TYR A 60 8.42 4.58 1.66
CA TYR A 60 9.65 4.76 0.90
C TYR A 60 9.61 4.04 -0.44
N MET A 61 9.07 2.82 -0.48
CA MET A 61 8.89 2.05 -1.72
C MET A 61 7.91 2.73 -2.67
N GLU A 62 6.77 3.18 -2.15
CA GLU A 62 5.70 3.82 -2.92
C GLU A 62 6.12 5.19 -3.45
N THR A 63 7.05 5.86 -2.80
CA THR A 63 7.57 7.15 -3.27
C THR A 63 8.50 6.99 -4.47
N PRO A 64 8.27 7.72 -5.59
CA PRO A 64 9.18 7.74 -6.74
C PRO A 64 10.62 8.04 -6.34
N GLN A 65 11.57 7.36 -6.95
CA GLN A 65 12.98 7.42 -6.57
C GLN A 65 13.55 8.85 -6.50
N TYR A 66 13.16 9.71 -7.44
CA TYR A 66 13.64 11.10 -7.50
C TYR A 66 13.15 11.98 -6.34
N LEU A 67 12.06 11.62 -5.65
CA LEU A 67 11.55 12.35 -4.50
C LEU A 67 12.07 11.83 -3.15
N ARG A 68 12.61 10.60 -3.11
CA ARG A 68 12.97 9.94 -1.85
C ARG A 68 13.94 10.75 -1.00
N LYS A 69 14.98 11.32 -1.62
CA LYS A 69 15.97 12.12 -0.90
C LYS A 69 15.36 13.38 -0.25
N ARG A 70 14.30 13.93 -0.85
CA ARG A 70 13.65 15.15 -0.33
C ARG A 70 12.62 14.84 0.76
N LEU A 71 11.88 13.74 0.60
CA LEU A 71 10.79 13.37 1.50
C LEU A 71 11.25 12.53 2.69
N PHE A 72 12.33 11.78 2.53
CA PHE A 72 12.90 10.97 3.60
C PHE A 72 14.32 11.45 3.90
N GLY A 73 14.52 11.98 5.10
CA GLY A 73 15.85 12.22 5.62
C GLY A 73 16.60 10.91 5.94
N LEU A 74 17.75 11.02 6.59
CA LEU A 74 18.45 9.86 7.12
C LEU A 74 17.63 9.28 8.29
N LYS A 75 17.10 8.08 8.10
CA LYS A 75 16.30 7.33 9.07
C LYS A 75 16.93 5.97 9.33
N PRO A 76 17.06 5.53 10.59
CA PRO A 76 17.59 4.20 10.94
C PRO A 76 16.81 3.07 10.25
N GLU A 77 15.48 3.21 10.13
CA GLU A 77 14.60 2.24 9.48
C GLU A 77 14.95 2.01 8.00
N LEU A 78 15.54 2.99 7.33
CA LEU A 78 15.91 2.94 5.93
C LEU A 78 17.36 2.51 5.68
N ARG A 79 18.09 2.08 6.72
CA ARG A 79 19.49 1.63 6.60
C ARG A 79 19.69 0.58 5.51
N TYR A 80 18.74 -0.30 5.34
CA TYR A 80 18.78 -1.37 4.34
C TYR A 80 17.81 -1.16 3.18
N ALA A 81 17.37 0.08 2.90
CA ALA A 81 16.43 0.39 1.82
C ALA A 81 16.92 -0.08 0.42
N GLY A 82 18.23 -0.32 0.26
CA GLY A 82 18.80 -0.87 -0.97
C GLY A 82 18.35 -2.29 -1.33
N VAL A 83 17.83 -3.09 -0.37
CA VAL A 83 17.29 -4.42 -0.65
C VAL A 83 15.82 -4.40 -1.09
N LEU A 84 15.15 -3.24 -0.98
CA LEU A 84 13.75 -3.11 -1.38
C LEU A 84 13.59 -3.22 -2.90
N PRO A 85 12.69 -4.07 -3.40
CA PRO A 85 12.45 -4.20 -4.82
C PRO A 85 11.78 -2.92 -5.38
N PRO A 86 12.13 -2.47 -6.59
CA PRO A 86 11.48 -1.33 -7.22
C PRO A 86 10.03 -1.67 -7.60
N LEU A 87 9.09 -0.75 -7.38
CA LEU A 87 7.68 -0.99 -7.73
C LEU A 87 7.43 -0.95 -9.23
N ARG A 88 8.07 -0.03 -9.96
CA ARG A 88 7.89 0.12 -11.41
C ARG A 88 6.44 0.34 -11.85
N THR A 89 5.70 1.04 -11.03
CA THR A 89 4.31 1.45 -11.30
C THR A 89 4.28 2.72 -12.16
N PRO A 90 3.15 3.10 -12.78
CA PRO A 90 3.04 4.29 -13.63
C PRO A 90 3.57 5.58 -13.00
N HIS A 91 3.33 5.78 -11.69
CA HIS A 91 3.85 6.96 -10.97
C HIS A 91 5.36 6.92 -10.66
N HIS A 92 6.08 5.86 -11.06
CA HIS A 92 7.54 5.72 -10.97
C HIS A 92 8.21 5.87 -12.34
N PRO A 93 8.12 7.02 -13.01
CA PRO A 93 8.67 7.20 -14.35
C PRO A 93 10.19 7.10 -14.32
N LEU A 94 10.76 6.47 -15.36
CA LEU A 94 12.20 6.38 -15.55
C LEU A 94 12.78 7.62 -16.28
N ASN A 95 11.91 8.40 -16.93
CA ASN A 95 12.31 9.58 -17.64
C ASN A 95 12.62 10.74 -16.69
N SER A 96 13.86 11.22 -16.73
CA SER A 96 14.36 12.37 -15.96
C SER A 96 14.64 13.61 -16.81
N ARG A 97 14.28 13.60 -18.11
CA ARG A 97 14.57 14.71 -19.04
C ARG A 97 13.32 15.45 -19.44
N MET A 98 13.31 16.77 -19.25
CA MET A 98 12.20 17.65 -19.62
C MET A 98 11.74 17.46 -21.07
N ARG A 99 12.69 17.34 -22.03
CA ARG A 99 12.38 17.15 -23.46
C ARG A 99 11.58 15.90 -23.79
N LYS A 100 11.49 14.93 -22.85
CA LYS A 100 10.73 13.70 -23.00
C LYS A 100 9.39 13.74 -22.27
N LEU A 101 9.09 14.82 -21.56
CA LEU A 101 7.77 15.01 -20.97
C LEU A 101 6.72 15.20 -22.05
N ARG A 102 5.52 14.72 -21.78
CA ARG A 102 4.36 14.90 -22.65
C ARG A 102 3.32 15.78 -21.95
N THR A 103 2.66 16.64 -22.70
CA THR A 103 1.46 17.31 -22.20
C THR A 103 0.40 16.27 -21.87
N GLY A 104 -0.24 16.40 -20.71
CA GLY A 104 -1.18 15.40 -20.17
C GLY A 104 -0.52 14.35 -19.27
N GLU A 105 0.81 14.24 -19.22
CA GLU A 105 1.52 13.29 -18.37
C GLU A 105 1.32 13.62 -16.88
N HIS A 106 0.96 12.60 -16.09
CA HIS A 106 0.88 12.72 -14.64
C HIS A 106 2.23 12.42 -13.98
N ARG A 107 2.55 13.17 -12.94
CA ARG A 107 3.77 13.00 -12.14
C ARG A 107 3.51 13.24 -10.67
N GLU A 108 4.22 12.53 -9.83
CA GLU A 108 4.37 12.92 -8.43
C GLU A 108 5.38 14.05 -8.33
N GLY A 109 5.14 14.99 -7.42
CA GLY A 109 6.04 16.10 -7.19
C GLY A 109 6.18 16.48 -5.73
N VAL A 110 7.17 17.32 -5.45
CA VAL A 110 7.33 17.95 -4.13
C VAL A 110 7.51 19.45 -4.29
N VAL A 111 6.81 20.22 -3.51
CA VAL A 111 6.88 21.69 -3.53
C VAL A 111 8.24 22.14 -3.04
N LEU A 112 8.97 22.88 -3.91
CA LEU A 112 10.31 23.41 -3.63
C LEU A 112 10.28 24.79 -3.03
N SER A 113 9.49 25.68 -3.63
CA SER A 113 9.43 27.09 -3.24
C SER A 113 8.11 27.72 -3.61
N LYS A 114 7.81 28.83 -2.94
CA LYS A 114 6.65 29.69 -3.23
C LYS A 114 7.10 30.94 -3.98
N THR A 115 6.26 31.40 -4.89
CA THR A 115 6.39 32.66 -5.60
C THR A 115 5.09 33.47 -5.43
N ASN A 116 5.11 34.75 -5.80
CA ASN A 116 3.88 35.59 -5.79
C ASN A 116 2.80 35.05 -6.73
N ALA A 117 3.20 34.32 -7.80
CA ALA A 117 2.28 33.83 -8.83
C ALA A 117 1.91 32.34 -8.69
N GLY A 118 2.53 31.60 -7.73
CA GLY A 118 2.28 30.17 -7.55
C GLY A 118 3.41 29.45 -6.85
N VAL A 119 3.62 28.19 -7.17
CA VAL A 119 4.65 27.32 -6.57
C VAL A 119 5.52 26.64 -7.62
N LEU A 120 6.76 26.36 -7.27
CA LEU A 120 7.68 25.51 -8.03
C LEU A 120 7.68 24.11 -7.43
N VAL A 121 7.57 23.09 -8.27
CA VAL A 121 7.43 21.67 -7.87
C VAL A 121 8.49 20.85 -8.59
N ASP A 122 9.27 20.08 -7.85
CA ASP A 122 10.17 19.05 -8.39
C ASP A 122 9.35 17.86 -8.85
N ILE A 123 9.36 17.54 -10.12
CA ILE A 123 8.65 16.42 -10.75
C ILE A 123 9.61 15.37 -11.34
N GLY A 124 10.88 15.41 -10.93
CA GLY A 124 11.90 14.45 -11.33
C GLY A 124 12.53 14.69 -12.70
N VAL A 125 12.50 15.92 -13.19
CA VAL A 125 13.25 16.37 -14.39
C VAL A 125 14.15 17.56 -14.05
N GLU A 126 14.99 17.97 -14.99
CA GLU A 126 16.03 19.00 -14.74
C GLU A 126 15.46 20.35 -14.28
N GLN A 127 14.24 20.67 -14.70
CA GLN A 127 13.57 21.92 -14.33
C GLN A 127 12.34 21.65 -13.46
N ALA A 128 12.15 22.48 -12.45
CA ALA A 128 10.94 22.46 -11.67
C ALA A 128 9.71 22.87 -12.50
N ALA A 129 8.60 22.21 -12.30
CA ALA A 129 7.34 22.59 -12.89
C ALA A 129 6.73 23.78 -12.12
N PHE A 130 6.16 24.74 -12.84
CA PHE A 130 5.44 25.87 -12.27
C PHE A 130 3.94 25.60 -12.22
N ILE A 131 3.34 25.75 -11.03
CA ILE A 131 1.90 25.67 -10.82
C ILE A 131 1.39 27.05 -10.43
N ARG A 132 0.57 27.62 -11.30
CA ARG A 132 0.03 28.97 -11.14
C ARG A 132 -1.11 29.03 -10.11
N ASN A 133 -1.21 30.15 -9.39
CA ASN A 133 -2.33 30.46 -8.48
C ASN A 133 -2.59 29.40 -7.38
N LYS A 134 -1.55 28.66 -6.98
CA LYS A 134 -1.64 27.70 -5.86
C LYS A 134 -0.74 28.15 -4.71
N ARG A 135 -1.23 27.89 -3.49
CA ARG A 135 -0.47 28.10 -2.24
C ARG A 135 -0.38 26.76 -1.54
N LEU A 136 0.75 26.11 -1.69
CA LEU A 136 1.03 24.79 -1.10
C LEU A 136 2.23 24.91 -0.15
N PRO A 137 2.28 24.18 0.96
CA PRO A 137 3.44 24.13 1.84
C PRO A 137 4.70 23.63 1.12
N ILE A 138 5.86 24.20 1.46
CA ILE A 138 7.15 23.67 0.99
C ILE A 138 7.35 22.28 1.58
N GLY A 139 7.80 21.32 0.75
CA GLY A 139 7.98 19.92 1.13
C GLY A 139 6.71 19.08 1.01
N GLU A 140 5.55 19.66 0.67
CA GLU A 140 4.33 18.90 0.41
C GLU A 140 4.48 18.08 -0.87
N ARG A 141 4.11 16.79 -0.79
CA ARG A 141 3.99 15.91 -1.95
C ARG A 141 2.66 16.16 -2.65
N VAL A 142 2.69 16.30 -3.96
CA VAL A 142 1.52 16.59 -4.79
C VAL A 142 1.54 15.76 -6.06
N THR A 143 0.37 15.39 -6.55
CA THR A 143 0.23 14.81 -7.88
C THR A 143 -0.10 15.92 -8.87
N VAL A 144 0.59 15.94 -9.98
CA VAL A 144 0.45 16.99 -11.00
C VAL A 144 0.24 16.41 -12.39
N LYS A 145 -0.47 17.15 -13.22
CA LYS A 145 -0.60 16.93 -14.66
C LYS A 145 0.19 18.00 -15.41
N VAL A 146 1.07 17.58 -16.28
CA VAL A 146 1.83 18.48 -17.14
C VAL A 146 0.90 19.13 -18.17
N THR A 147 0.77 20.45 -18.15
CA THR A 147 -0.12 21.19 -19.06
C THR A 147 0.61 21.77 -20.26
N LYS A 148 1.90 22.10 -20.12
CA LYS A 148 2.72 22.64 -21.21
C LYS A 148 4.19 22.35 -20.98
N VAL A 149 4.89 21.97 -22.06
CA VAL A 149 6.35 21.80 -22.09
C VAL A 149 6.89 22.62 -23.24
N ASP A 150 7.55 23.74 -22.90
CA ASP A 150 8.27 24.58 -23.84
C ASP A 150 9.62 25.01 -23.21
N LYS A 151 9.88 26.28 -23.09
CA LYS A 151 11.02 26.81 -22.34
C LYS A 151 10.93 26.51 -20.83
N TRP A 152 9.72 26.32 -20.33
CA TRP A 152 9.38 26.04 -18.93
C TRP A 152 8.34 24.93 -18.86
N VAL A 153 8.39 24.13 -17.81
CA VAL A 153 7.33 23.14 -17.52
C VAL A 153 6.21 23.83 -16.74
N LYS A 154 4.98 23.78 -17.27
CA LYS A 154 3.78 24.18 -16.54
C LYS A 154 2.97 22.96 -16.19
N ALA A 155 2.41 22.96 -15.00
CA ALA A 155 1.57 21.87 -14.51
C ALA A 155 0.40 22.41 -13.67
N GLU A 156 -0.55 21.57 -13.41
CA GLU A 156 -1.65 21.78 -12.49
C GLU A 156 -1.73 20.62 -11.48
N THR A 157 -2.24 20.88 -10.29
CA THR A 157 -2.51 19.82 -9.33
C THR A 157 -3.73 19.04 -9.74
N VAL A 158 -3.67 17.72 -9.63
CA VAL A 158 -4.80 16.81 -9.87
C VAL A 158 -5.04 15.96 -8.63
N ASN A 159 -6.28 15.52 -8.45
CA ASN A 159 -6.57 14.51 -7.44
C ASN A 159 -6.06 13.16 -7.95
N ARG A 160 -5.38 12.42 -7.08
CA ARG A 160 -4.89 11.08 -7.38
C ARG A 160 -6.01 10.12 -7.81
N ASP A 161 -7.19 10.27 -7.21
CA ASP A 161 -8.34 9.42 -7.47
C ASP A 161 -8.97 9.66 -8.87
N GLU A 162 -8.58 10.74 -9.56
CA GLU A 162 -9.01 11.05 -10.93
C GLU A 162 -8.12 10.39 -11.99
N ILE A 163 -7.01 9.73 -11.59
CA ILE A 163 -6.07 9.09 -12.51
C ILE A 163 -6.55 7.67 -12.80
N ALA A 164 -6.82 7.37 -14.08
CA ALA A 164 -7.33 6.06 -14.48
C ALA A 164 -6.32 4.91 -14.31
N GLU A 165 -5.01 5.22 -14.40
CA GLU A 165 -3.99 4.21 -14.17
C GLU A 165 -3.76 3.98 -12.67
N TYR A 166 -3.31 2.76 -12.32
CA TYR A 166 -2.92 2.46 -10.95
C TYR A 166 -1.79 3.39 -10.48
N TRP A 167 -2.07 4.21 -9.45
CA TRP A 167 -1.16 5.26 -9.01
C TRP A 167 -0.45 4.94 -7.67
N GLY A 168 -0.24 3.64 -7.40
CA GLY A 168 0.38 3.14 -6.17
C GLY A 168 -0.61 2.96 -5.01
N TYR A 169 -0.14 2.69 -3.82
CA TYR A 169 -0.96 2.43 -2.64
C TYR A 169 -0.79 3.52 -1.56
N LYS A 170 -1.84 3.69 -0.78
CA LYS A 170 -1.82 4.48 0.46
C LYS A 170 -1.41 3.60 1.64
N ILE A 171 -0.69 4.13 2.61
CA ILE A 171 -0.36 3.45 3.86
C ILE A 171 -1.13 4.08 5.00
N THR A 172 -1.91 3.29 5.70
CA THR A 172 -2.68 3.72 6.85
C THR A 172 -2.16 3.01 8.11
N LYS A 173 -1.60 3.80 9.03
CA LYS A 173 -1.22 3.34 10.37
C LYS A 173 -2.49 3.32 11.22
N GLN A 174 -3.00 2.14 11.52
CA GLN A 174 -4.14 2.04 12.40
C GLN A 174 -3.65 1.91 13.85
N HIS A 175 -4.18 2.74 14.73
CA HIS A 175 -3.92 2.66 16.17
C HIS A 175 -4.95 1.81 16.90
N MET A 176 -5.71 1.01 16.15
CA MET A 176 -6.78 0.15 16.63
C MET A 176 -6.49 -1.30 16.28
N HIS A 177 -7.09 -2.19 17.06
CA HIS A 177 -7.08 -3.61 16.81
C HIS A 177 -7.90 -3.98 15.57
N PHE A 178 -7.72 -5.21 15.08
CA PHE A 178 -8.32 -5.69 13.83
C PHE A 178 -9.85 -5.55 13.81
N THR A 179 -10.53 -6.07 14.83
CA THR A 179 -12.00 -6.05 14.92
C THR A 179 -12.56 -4.63 14.84
N ARG A 180 -11.94 -3.70 15.57
CA ARG A 180 -12.35 -2.31 15.56
C ARG A 180 -12.07 -1.64 14.19
N THR A 181 -10.94 -1.98 13.57
CA THR A 181 -10.60 -1.52 12.22
C THR A 181 -11.66 -1.94 11.20
N VAL A 182 -12.12 -3.19 11.24
CA VAL A 182 -13.17 -3.69 10.33
C VAL A 182 -14.49 -2.96 10.57
N LYS A 183 -14.91 -2.84 11.83
CA LYS A 183 -16.21 -2.23 12.19
C LYS A 183 -16.30 -0.74 11.88
N GLU A 184 -15.21 0.02 12.09
CA GLU A 184 -15.24 1.49 11.93
C GLU A 184 -15.06 1.95 10.48
N ARG A 185 -14.48 1.13 9.61
CA ARG A 185 -14.15 1.55 8.24
C ARG A 185 -15.24 1.27 7.20
N GLY A 186 -16.26 0.49 7.53
CA GLY A 186 -17.42 0.28 6.68
C GLY A 186 -17.06 -0.35 5.32
N PHE A 187 -16.41 -1.51 5.34
CA PHE A 187 -16.13 -2.28 4.12
C PHE A 187 -17.40 -2.94 3.60
N ASP A 188 -17.59 -2.98 2.28
CA ASP A 188 -18.71 -3.65 1.62
C ASP A 188 -18.49 -5.15 1.51
N LEU A 189 -17.23 -5.57 1.51
CA LEU A 189 -16.82 -6.97 1.47
C LEU A 189 -15.53 -7.16 2.28
N THR A 190 -15.57 -8.11 3.21
CA THR A 190 -14.44 -8.45 4.07
C THR A 190 -14.05 -9.91 3.91
N ILE A 191 -12.79 -10.15 3.51
CA ILE A 191 -12.22 -11.48 3.29
C ILE A 191 -11.01 -11.64 4.21
N ALA A 192 -11.09 -12.54 5.16
CA ALA A 192 -9.97 -12.96 6.00
C ALA A 192 -9.31 -14.21 5.42
N THR A 193 -7.97 -14.25 5.43
CA THR A 193 -7.21 -15.42 4.98
C THR A 193 -6.76 -16.26 6.18
N SER A 194 -7.03 -17.56 6.14
CA SER A 194 -6.63 -18.50 7.20
C SER A 194 -6.48 -19.91 6.63
N LYS A 195 -5.53 -20.68 7.17
CA LYS A 195 -5.42 -22.11 6.87
C LYS A 195 -6.62 -22.92 7.36
N TYR A 196 -7.37 -22.38 8.31
CA TYR A 196 -8.59 -22.99 8.87
C TYR A 196 -9.87 -22.50 8.19
N GLY A 197 -9.77 -21.58 7.24
CA GLY A 197 -10.90 -21.10 6.46
C GLY A 197 -11.41 -22.11 5.45
N VAL A 198 -12.58 -21.82 4.88
CA VAL A 198 -13.15 -22.63 3.79
C VAL A 198 -12.24 -22.56 2.57
N PRO A 199 -11.98 -23.65 1.85
CA PRO A 199 -11.23 -23.60 0.60
C PRO A 199 -11.81 -22.54 -0.33
N PHE A 200 -10.97 -21.65 -0.86
CA PHE A 200 -11.43 -20.54 -1.71
C PHE A 200 -12.28 -21.02 -2.90
N ALA A 201 -11.93 -22.18 -3.48
CA ALA A 201 -12.66 -22.79 -4.59
C ALA A 201 -14.16 -23.02 -4.28
N ASP A 202 -14.49 -23.36 -3.03
CA ASP A 202 -15.86 -23.71 -2.60
C ASP A 202 -16.76 -22.46 -2.44
N VAL A 203 -16.17 -21.30 -2.31
CA VAL A 203 -16.89 -20.04 -2.07
C VAL A 203 -16.65 -18.98 -3.15
N THR A 204 -15.88 -19.31 -4.19
CA THR A 204 -15.48 -18.38 -5.26
C THR A 204 -16.68 -17.65 -5.87
N GLU A 205 -17.76 -18.36 -6.21
CA GLU A 205 -18.94 -17.75 -6.84
C GLU A 205 -19.64 -16.74 -5.92
N LYS A 206 -19.78 -17.09 -4.62
CA LYS A 206 -20.39 -16.21 -3.62
C LYS A 206 -19.57 -14.94 -3.43
N ILE A 207 -18.25 -15.08 -3.35
CA ILE A 207 -17.32 -13.94 -3.26
C ILE A 207 -17.42 -13.10 -4.54
N ALA A 208 -17.39 -13.71 -5.73
CA ALA A 208 -17.47 -13.00 -7.00
C ALA A 208 -18.77 -12.18 -7.14
N GLN A 209 -19.90 -12.71 -6.67
CA GLN A 209 -21.16 -11.98 -6.66
C GLN A 209 -21.10 -10.72 -5.80
N LYS A 210 -20.62 -10.84 -4.55
CA LYS A 210 -20.43 -9.67 -3.65
C LYS A 210 -19.38 -8.70 -4.19
N TRP A 211 -18.26 -9.21 -4.73
CA TRP A 211 -17.18 -8.39 -5.27
C TRP A 211 -17.64 -7.45 -6.39
N LYS A 212 -18.57 -7.91 -7.24
CA LYS A 212 -19.10 -7.09 -8.36
C LYS A 212 -19.79 -5.81 -7.91
N THR A 213 -20.37 -5.82 -6.72
CA THR A 213 -21.15 -4.69 -6.18
C THR A 213 -20.43 -3.92 -5.08
N ALA A 214 -19.31 -4.46 -4.58
CA ALA A 214 -18.54 -3.84 -3.51
C ALA A 214 -17.61 -2.75 -4.06
N ASP A 215 -17.62 -1.57 -3.48
CA ASP A 215 -16.68 -0.48 -3.78
C ASP A 215 -15.45 -0.56 -2.85
N ASN A 216 -15.64 -0.95 -1.60
CA ASN A 216 -14.61 -1.05 -0.58
C ASN A 216 -14.39 -2.51 -0.13
N VAL A 217 -13.38 -3.16 -0.67
CA VAL A 217 -13.05 -4.56 -0.33
C VAL A 217 -11.84 -4.62 0.59
N LEU A 218 -11.98 -5.34 1.69
CA LEU A 218 -10.87 -5.69 2.59
C LEU A 218 -10.42 -7.13 2.37
N VAL A 219 -9.12 -7.32 2.13
CA VAL A 219 -8.45 -8.63 2.26
C VAL A 219 -7.51 -8.56 3.46
N ALA A 220 -7.74 -9.39 4.46
CA ALA A 220 -7.00 -9.37 5.72
C ALA A 220 -6.09 -10.60 5.88
N PHE A 221 -4.92 -10.37 6.44
CA PHE A 221 -3.89 -11.37 6.71
C PHE A 221 -3.54 -11.41 8.19
N GLY A 222 -3.29 -12.60 8.72
CA GLY A 222 -2.72 -12.79 10.04
C GLY A 222 -1.19 -12.67 10.07
N ALA A 223 -0.60 -12.77 11.26
CA ALA A 223 0.84 -12.85 11.44
C ALA A 223 1.34 -14.30 11.25
N THR A 224 2.66 -14.45 11.07
CA THR A 224 3.30 -15.77 10.94
C THR A 224 3.08 -16.64 12.18
N THR A 225 3.12 -16.04 13.36
CA THR A 225 3.00 -16.73 14.66
C THR A 225 1.57 -16.81 15.19
N LYS A 226 0.65 -15.99 14.65
CA LYS A 226 -0.77 -15.95 15.07
C LYS A 226 -1.67 -15.71 13.88
N GLY A 227 -2.59 -16.64 13.63
CA GLY A 227 -3.62 -16.48 12.61
C GLY A 227 -4.69 -15.46 13.01
N LEU A 228 -5.53 -15.05 12.05
CA LEU A 228 -6.62 -14.08 12.32
C LEU A 228 -7.63 -14.60 13.35
N TYR A 229 -7.89 -15.90 13.40
CA TYR A 229 -8.76 -16.50 14.44
C TYR A 229 -8.21 -16.20 15.84
N GLU A 230 -6.93 -16.47 16.09
CA GLU A 230 -6.30 -16.22 17.39
C GLU A 230 -6.21 -14.73 17.72
N ILE A 231 -5.99 -13.88 16.73
CA ILE A 231 -5.92 -12.42 16.91
C ILE A 231 -7.29 -11.90 17.37
N VAL A 232 -8.36 -12.29 16.67
CA VAL A 232 -9.72 -11.82 16.95
C VAL A 232 -10.26 -12.40 18.25
N GLU A 233 -9.93 -13.66 18.57
CA GLU A 233 -10.27 -14.29 19.85
C GLU A 233 -9.61 -13.53 21.03
N GLN A 234 -8.35 -13.09 20.90
CA GLN A 234 -7.69 -12.28 21.92
C GLN A 234 -8.33 -10.89 22.10
N GLU A 235 -9.04 -10.39 21.11
CA GLU A 235 -9.85 -9.17 21.17
C GLU A 235 -11.26 -9.45 21.78
N GLY A 236 -11.60 -10.70 22.09
CA GLY A 236 -12.88 -11.11 22.66
C GLY A 236 -14.00 -11.28 21.64
N PHE A 237 -13.68 -11.55 20.39
CA PHE A 237 -14.66 -11.69 19.30
C PHE A 237 -14.47 -13.00 18.54
N ASP A 238 -15.46 -13.33 17.72
CA ASP A 238 -15.43 -14.43 16.77
C ASP A 238 -15.15 -13.89 15.36
N LEU A 239 -14.14 -14.43 14.67
CA LEU A 239 -13.73 -13.98 13.34
C LEU A 239 -14.87 -14.15 12.33
N ASP A 240 -15.60 -15.26 12.37
CA ASP A 240 -16.69 -15.55 11.43
C ASP A 240 -17.90 -14.60 11.62
N ALA A 241 -18.02 -13.97 12.79
CA ALA A 241 -19.01 -12.92 13.04
C ALA A 241 -18.55 -11.52 12.63
N ILE A 242 -17.24 -11.32 12.36
CA ILE A 242 -16.66 -10.01 12.06
C ILE A 242 -16.43 -9.80 10.56
N VAL A 243 -16.19 -10.88 9.81
CA VAL A 243 -15.91 -10.81 8.37
C VAL A 243 -16.94 -11.61 7.56
N ASP A 244 -17.11 -11.25 6.28
CA ASP A 244 -18.03 -11.98 5.40
C ASP A 244 -17.56 -13.37 5.01
N PHE A 245 -16.24 -13.52 4.83
CA PHE A 245 -15.64 -14.80 4.45
C PHE A 245 -14.31 -15.01 5.15
N VAL A 246 -14.10 -16.22 5.68
CA VAL A 246 -12.79 -16.71 6.08
C VAL A 246 -12.38 -17.80 5.09
N VAL A 247 -11.33 -17.56 4.31
CA VAL A 247 -10.95 -18.41 3.19
C VAL A 247 -9.54 -18.98 3.33
N ASN A 248 -9.38 -20.24 2.92
CA ASN A 248 -8.09 -20.86 2.69
C ASN A 248 -7.74 -20.77 1.19
N THR A 249 -6.76 -19.94 0.87
CA THR A 249 -6.26 -19.75 -0.50
C THR A 249 -5.11 -20.70 -0.85
N ILE A 250 -4.59 -21.44 0.13
CA ILE A 250 -3.49 -22.41 -0.04
C ILE A 250 -3.90 -23.74 0.59
N PRO A 251 -4.95 -24.41 0.05
CA PRO A 251 -5.40 -25.67 0.59
C PRO A 251 -4.29 -26.73 0.46
N MET A 252 -4.24 -27.66 1.41
CA MET A 252 -3.24 -28.73 1.45
C MET A 252 -1.80 -28.23 1.47
N GLN A 253 -1.52 -27.07 2.10
CA GLN A 253 -0.16 -26.55 2.23
C GLN A 253 0.80 -27.62 2.79
N GLY A 254 1.97 -27.78 2.17
CA GLY A 254 2.99 -28.76 2.58
C GLY A 254 3.85 -28.33 3.77
N THR A 255 3.74 -27.06 4.19
CA THR A 255 4.45 -26.50 5.34
C THR A 255 3.49 -26.33 6.50
N GLU A 256 3.98 -26.41 7.72
CA GLU A 256 3.15 -26.15 8.92
C GLU A 256 2.58 -24.74 8.91
N THR A 257 3.38 -23.78 8.49
CA THR A 257 3.04 -22.36 8.44
C THR A 257 3.44 -21.78 7.09
N VAL A 258 2.55 -21.01 6.48
CA VAL A 258 2.85 -20.11 5.36
C VAL A 258 3.13 -18.73 5.95
N ARG A 259 4.25 -18.12 5.59
CA ARG A 259 4.60 -16.78 6.07
C ARG A 259 3.67 -15.74 5.49
N THR A 260 3.46 -14.64 6.22
CA THR A 260 2.49 -13.62 5.78
C THR A 260 2.84 -13.04 4.40
N GLU A 261 4.11 -12.79 4.11
CA GLU A 261 4.53 -12.28 2.79
C GLU A 261 4.23 -13.27 1.66
N GLU A 262 4.33 -14.58 1.92
CA GLU A 262 3.99 -15.65 0.97
C GLU A 262 2.47 -15.75 0.80
N ALA A 263 1.73 -15.72 1.92
CA ALA A 263 0.27 -15.71 1.91
C ALA A 263 -0.30 -14.50 1.15
N VAL A 264 0.30 -13.32 1.31
CA VAL A 264 -0.09 -12.10 0.57
C VAL A 264 0.04 -12.31 -0.94
N VAL A 265 1.19 -12.81 -1.41
CA VAL A 265 1.41 -13.05 -2.85
C VAL A 265 0.44 -14.09 -3.37
N ALA A 266 0.32 -15.24 -2.70
CA ALA A 266 -0.52 -16.35 -3.15
C ALA A 266 -2.00 -15.96 -3.16
N SER A 267 -2.49 -15.36 -2.07
CA SER A 267 -3.91 -14.97 -1.98
C SER A 267 -4.28 -13.89 -2.97
N LEU A 268 -3.46 -12.84 -3.09
CA LEU A 268 -3.73 -11.77 -4.05
C LEU A 268 -3.67 -12.27 -5.51
N ALA A 269 -2.80 -13.23 -5.83
CA ALA A 269 -2.76 -13.86 -7.16
C ALA A 269 -4.04 -14.63 -7.47
N ILE A 270 -4.53 -15.43 -6.52
CA ILE A 270 -5.78 -16.20 -6.65
C ILE A 270 -6.98 -15.26 -6.79
N LEU A 271 -7.09 -14.26 -5.90
CA LEU A 271 -8.16 -13.28 -5.96
C LEU A 271 -8.13 -12.50 -7.28
N ASN A 272 -6.96 -12.08 -7.75
CA ASN A 272 -6.80 -11.40 -9.03
C ASN A 272 -7.25 -12.26 -10.21
N MET A 273 -6.89 -13.55 -10.23
CA MET A 273 -7.28 -14.48 -11.30
C MET A 273 -8.80 -14.67 -11.38
N HIS A 274 -9.47 -14.76 -10.24
CA HIS A 274 -10.89 -15.08 -10.17
C HIS A 274 -11.82 -13.87 -10.12
N LEU A 275 -11.35 -12.72 -9.62
CA LEU A 275 -12.20 -11.58 -9.27
C LEU A 275 -11.84 -10.27 -10.00
N ALA A 276 -10.66 -10.18 -10.64
CA ALA A 276 -10.15 -8.93 -11.21
C ALA A 276 -10.84 -8.47 -12.51
N PHE A 277 -11.83 -9.17 -13.01
CA PHE A 277 -12.56 -8.78 -14.22
C PHE A 277 -13.71 -7.80 -13.95
N LYS A 278 -13.45 -6.78 -13.12
CA LYS A 278 -14.11 -5.48 -13.26
C LYS A 278 -13.24 -4.64 -14.22
N VAL A 279 -13.39 -4.88 -15.51
CA VAL A 279 -12.95 -3.97 -16.56
C VAL A 279 -14.19 -3.24 -17.03
#